data_39870f04e08c0943017accb30e621a2f
#
_entry.id   39870f04e08c0943017accb30e621a2f
#
_cell.length_a   1.000
_cell.length_b   1.000
_cell.length_c   1.000
_cell.angle_alpha   90.00
_cell.angle_beta   90.00
_cell.angle_gamma   90.00
#
_symmetry.space_group_name_H-M   'P 1'
#
loop_
_entity.id
_entity.type
_entity.pdbx_description
1 polymer ?
#
loop_
_entity_poly.entity_id
_entity_poly.type
_entity_poly.pdbx_seq_one_letter_code
_entity_poly.pdbx_strand_id
1 'polypeptide(L)'
;MKTGYLTVIFALACAACTPRFYPPKVDVPDGYLYGEGFPRDTAALASDWWRLFGDTVLDNLVQRALENNRDVAVAASRVEEARQNLGVVRAQFLPQVGIGVTAEGEYTPQTKIVQTYAVEPSLSWEIALFGQLRNAKRAARAQIASSEWALRGVRLSLAAEVATTYFTLLEYERDLAIARRSCTLRRESAALIDSMFRYGMSDGVALEQARSLVYTAEADIPQYERAVKQTRLSLDILLGETPQAADSTGSGLRLLADRHPADIPVGLPSELLKRRPDIMEARYNMLQAAANAGVARGARFPSIALTAKGGIASNSIKGLTAANPWAWDALGSLTQPLFAFGKLRRSELAAMERYTQAAKSYEQTVLTAFADVEKALVAIATYRTQAERSCELVVSNDRIATMTQTLYRSGLSDYLDVIDAQRSLYQSQMELVNIVAQQYINYVNLCKALGGGW
;
A
#
# COMPACT_ATOMS: atom_id res chain seq x y z
N MET A 1 -28.76 42.16 34.15
CA MET A 1 -28.05 40.96 34.69
C MET A 1 -28.64 39.63 34.24
N LYS A 2 -29.95 39.47 34.01
CA LYS A 2 -30.55 38.16 33.59
C LYS A 2 -30.18 37.69 32.16
N THR A 3 -29.89 38.58 31.24
CA THR A 3 -29.46 38.23 29.86
C THR A 3 -28.07 37.65 29.75
N GLY A 4 -27.12 38.02 30.63
CA GLY A 4 -25.76 37.50 30.63
C GLY A 4 -25.67 36.05 31.09
N TYR A 5 -26.51 35.59 31.99
CA TYR A 5 -26.55 34.19 32.43
C TYR A 5 -27.11 33.25 31.37
N LEU A 6 -28.08 33.71 30.58
CA LEU A 6 -28.69 32.92 29.49
C LEU A 6 -27.69 32.69 28.36
N THR A 7 -26.87 33.67 28.01
CA THR A 7 -25.79 33.54 27.00
C THR A 7 -24.65 32.63 27.45
N VAL A 8 -24.26 32.67 28.73
CA VAL A 8 -23.24 31.79 29.28
C VAL A 8 -23.73 30.34 29.37
N ILE A 9 -24.98 30.09 29.79
CA ILE A 9 -25.57 28.75 29.82
C ILE A 9 -25.71 28.19 28.40
N PHE A 10 -26.11 29.01 27.42
CA PHE A 10 -26.20 28.61 26.02
C PHE A 10 -24.81 28.27 25.42
N ALA A 11 -23.77 29.07 25.74
CA ALA A 11 -22.40 28.82 25.32
C ALA A 11 -21.83 27.56 25.95
N LEU A 12 -22.09 27.27 27.23
CA LEU A 12 -21.71 26.05 27.94
C LEU A 12 -22.43 24.81 27.38
N ALA A 13 -23.73 24.92 27.05
CA ALA A 13 -24.49 23.85 26.40
C ALA A 13 -23.95 23.51 25.01
N CYS A 14 -23.51 24.49 24.22
CA CYS A 14 -22.87 24.28 22.92
C CYS A 14 -21.49 23.61 23.01
N ALA A 15 -20.75 23.83 24.10
CA ALA A 15 -19.42 23.22 24.29
C ALA A 15 -19.48 21.76 24.74
N ALA A 16 -20.55 21.34 25.44
CA ALA A 16 -20.71 19.99 26.01
C ALA A 16 -21.16 18.91 24.99
N CYS A 17 -21.48 19.30 23.74
CA CYS A 17 -22.10 18.40 22.76
C CYS A 17 -21.13 17.58 21.91
N THR A 18 -19.82 17.70 22.08
CA THR A 18 -18.86 16.90 21.31
C THR A 18 -18.57 15.57 22.05
N PRO A 19 -18.89 14.40 21.45
CA PRO A 19 -18.49 13.15 22.06
C PRO A 19 -16.96 13.08 22.13
N ARG A 20 -16.43 12.67 23.30
CA ARG A 20 -15.01 12.39 23.46
C ARG A 20 -14.78 10.95 23.05
N PHE A 21 -14.05 10.77 21.97
CA PHE A 21 -13.57 9.46 21.54
C PHE A 21 -12.14 9.27 22.04
N TYR A 22 -11.92 8.18 22.75
CA TYR A 22 -10.59 7.80 23.21
C TYR A 22 -10.02 6.76 22.26
N PRO A 23 -8.76 6.91 21.82
CA PRO A 23 -8.12 5.87 21.04
C PRO A 23 -8.06 4.58 21.88
N PRO A 24 -8.26 3.41 21.25
CA PRO A 24 -8.13 2.14 21.95
C PRO A 24 -6.71 2.00 22.51
N LYS A 25 -6.60 1.41 23.70
CA LYS A 25 -5.31 1.02 24.27
C LYS A 25 -4.89 -0.27 23.58
N VAL A 26 -3.77 -0.24 22.90
CA VAL A 26 -3.12 -1.42 22.35
C VAL A 26 -1.94 -1.74 23.26
N ASP A 27 -1.84 -2.99 23.69
CA ASP A 27 -0.68 -3.46 24.44
C ASP A 27 0.53 -3.52 23.49
N VAL A 28 1.55 -2.75 23.83
CA VAL A 28 2.79 -2.66 23.06
C VAL A 28 3.87 -3.40 23.84
N PRO A 29 4.50 -4.44 23.25
CA PRO A 29 5.59 -5.13 23.93
C PRO A 29 6.80 -4.22 24.11
N ASP A 30 7.58 -4.45 25.17
CA ASP A 30 8.80 -3.67 25.47
C ASP A 30 9.95 -3.94 24.49
N GLY A 31 9.89 -5.07 23.77
CA GLY A 31 10.88 -5.47 22.76
C GLY A 31 10.34 -6.54 21.83
N TYR A 32 11.07 -6.80 20.75
CA TYR A 32 10.76 -7.88 19.82
C TYR A 32 11.21 -9.22 20.40
N LEU A 33 10.38 -10.28 20.25
CA LEU A 33 10.68 -11.64 20.72
C LEU A 33 11.93 -12.22 20.05
N TYR A 34 12.07 -11.99 18.76
CA TYR A 34 13.17 -12.51 17.94
C TYR A 34 14.18 -11.41 17.55
N GLY A 35 14.21 -10.31 18.32
CA GLY A 35 15.15 -9.20 18.10
C GLY A 35 16.55 -9.41 18.67
N GLU A 36 16.84 -10.56 19.26
CA GLU A 36 18.17 -10.89 19.78
C GLU A 36 19.17 -11.06 18.63
N GLY A 37 20.32 -10.37 18.71
CA GLY A 37 21.31 -10.34 17.63
C GLY A 37 21.13 -9.22 16.60
N PHE A 38 20.05 -8.42 16.66
CA PHE A 38 19.88 -7.25 15.81
C PHE A 38 20.22 -5.96 16.57
N PRO A 39 20.82 -4.94 15.90
CA PRO A 39 21.10 -3.65 16.54
C PRO A 39 19.78 -2.99 17.02
N ARG A 40 19.78 -2.54 18.27
CA ARG A 40 18.62 -1.81 18.87
C ARG A 40 18.71 -0.30 18.72
N ASP A 41 19.46 0.17 17.74
CA ASP A 41 19.58 1.60 17.51
C ASP A 41 18.21 2.18 17.11
N THR A 42 17.86 3.31 17.72
CA THR A 42 16.61 4.04 17.44
C THR A 42 16.75 4.95 16.21
N ALA A 43 17.89 4.92 15.52
CA ALA A 43 18.06 5.66 14.28
C ALA A 43 16.98 5.26 13.28
N ALA A 44 16.23 6.24 12.78
CA ALA A 44 15.25 6.01 11.75
C ALA A 44 15.94 5.45 10.50
N LEU A 45 15.36 4.43 9.88
CA LEU A 45 15.74 4.03 8.53
C LEU A 45 15.69 5.27 7.62
N ALA A 46 16.67 5.42 6.76
CA ALA A 46 16.65 6.49 5.77
C ALA A 46 15.49 6.31 4.79
N SER A 47 14.99 7.40 4.22
CA SER A 47 13.90 7.37 3.22
C SER A 47 14.24 6.52 1.99
N ASP A 48 15.52 6.36 1.73
CA ASP A 48 16.11 5.58 0.64
C ASP A 48 16.77 4.28 1.15
N TRP A 49 16.07 3.57 2.04
CA TRP A 49 16.52 2.34 2.69
C TRP A 49 17.06 1.27 1.72
N TRP A 50 16.63 1.25 0.45
CA TRP A 50 17.12 0.30 -0.57
C TRP A 50 18.60 0.50 -0.90
N ARG A 51 19.19 1.67 -0.61
CA ARG A 51 20.63 1.90 -0.74
C ARG A 51 21.49 1.09 0.24
N LEU A 52 20.89 0.54 1.28
CA LEU A 52 21.58 -0.38 2.21
C LEU A 52 22.13 -1.61 1.50
N PHE A 53 21.53 -1.99 0.37
CA PHE A 53 22.01 -3.11 -0.44
C PHE A 53 23.26 -2.77 -1.28
N GLY A 54 23.61 -1.50 -1.44
CA GLY A 54 24.81 -1.05 -2.17
C GLY A 54 24.76 -1.36 -3.66
N ASP A 55 23.57 -1.47 -4.25
CA ASP A 55 23.36 -1.75 -5.66
C ASP A 55 22.77 -0.55 -6.39
N THR A 56 23.59 0.04 -7.27
CA THR A 56 23.22 1.22 -8.05
C THR A 56 22.11 0.92 -9.09
N VAL A 57 21.98 -0.33 -9.54
CA VAL A 57 20.91 -0.74 -10.45
C VAL A 57 19.58 -0.72 -9.70
N LEU A 58 19.54 -1.33 -8.50
CA LEU A 58 18.37 -1.29 -7.63
C LEU A 58 17.98 0.16 -7.30
N ASP A 59 18.94 1.02 -6.95
CA ASP A 59 18.69 2.43 -6.65
C ASP A 59 17.97 3.13 -7.82
N ASN A 60 18.47 2.95 -9.04
CA ASN A 60 17.87 3.54 -10.24
C ASN A 60 16.48 2.98 -10.54
N LEU A 61 16.27 1.67 -10.37
CA LEU A 61 14.96 1.04 -10.60
C LEU A 61 13.91 1.56 -9.62
N VAL A 62 14.24 1.63 -8.32
CA VAL A 62 13.31 2.14 -7.31
C VAL A 62 13.00 3.62 -7.56
N GLN A 63 14.00 4.44 -7.88
CA GLN A 63 13.77 5.85 -8.17
C GLN A 63 12.85 6.04 -9.38
N ARG A 64 13.12 5.34 -10.50
CA ARG A 64 12.27 5.39 -11.70
C ARG A 64 10.84 4.94 -11.41
N ALA A 65 10.67 3.87 -10.62
CA ALA A 65 9.35 3.41 -10.21
C ALA A 65 8.60 4.48 -9.40
N LEU A 66 9.23 5.09 -8.40
CA LEU A 66 8.61 6.12 -7.56
C LEU A 66 8.19 7.38 -8.35
N GLU A 67 8.90 7.68 -9.46
CA GLU A 67 8.61 8.82 -10.33
C GLU A 67 7.50 8.52 -11.36
N ASN A 68 7.47 7.31 -11.93
CA ASN A 68 6.65 7.00 -13.11
C ASN A 68 5.46 6.07 -12.84
N ASN A 69 5.43 5.38 -11.70
CA ASN A 69 4.39 4.39 -11.41
C ASN A 69 3.00 5.03 -11.31
N ARG A 70 2.02 4.39 -11.95
CA ARG A 70 0.64 4.90 -12.05
C ARG A 70 -0.13 4.82 -10.74
N ASP A 71 0.14 3.83 -9.89
CA ASP A 71 -0.52 3.71 -8.58
C ASP A 71 -0.10 4.83 -7.62
N VAL A 72 1.16 5.26 -7.69
CA VAL A 72 1.64 6.45 -6.97
C VAL A 72 0.91 7.71 -7.45
N ALA A 73 0.74 7.87 -8.77
CA ALA A 73 -0.01 9.01 -9.33
C ALA A 73 -1.49 9.00 -8.93
N VAL A 74 -2.13 7.83 -8.92
CA VAL A 74 -3.51 7.65 -8.42
C VAL A 74 -3.60 8.00 -6.93
N ALA A 75 -2.67 7.52 -6.10
CA ALA A 75 -2.65 7.85 -4.68
C ALA A 75 -2.43 9.36 -4.42
N ALA A 76 -1.57 10.02 -5.20
CA ALA A 76 -1.38 11.47 -5.14
C ALA A 76 -2.67 12.23 -5.53
N SER A 77 -3.38 11.76 -6.56
CA SER A 77 -4.66 12.35 -6.97
C SER A 77 -5.74 12.20 -5.89
N ARG A 78 -5.75 11.11 -5.12
CA ARG A 78 -6.66 10.93 -3.97
C ARG A 78 -6.39 11.93 -2.84
N VAL A 79 -5.12 12.31 -2.63
CA VAL A 79 -4.78 13.37 -1.67
C VAL A 79 -5.35 14.71 -2.13
N GLU A 80 -5.24 15.04 -3.43
CA GLU A 80 -5.77 16.27 -3.97
C GLU A 80 -7.32 16.28 -3.94
N GLU A 81 -7.97 15.17 -4.28
CA GLU A 81 -9.41 14.98 -4.11
C GLU A 81 -9.85 15.28 -2.66
N ALA A 82 -9.15 14.72 -1.67
CA ALA A 82 -9.47 14.98 -0.26
C ALA A 82 -9.29 16.46 0.13
N ARG A 83 -8.30 17.16 -0.47
CA ARG A 83 -8.12 18.61 -0.29
C ARG A 83 -9.28 19.42 -0.88
N GLN A 84 -9.73 19.06 -2.08
CA GLN A 84 -10.91 19.71 -2.71
C GLN A 84 -12.17 19.45 -1.89
N ASN A 85 -12.38 18.25 -1.38
CA ASN A 85 -13.49 17.92 -0.50
C ASN A 85 -13.47 18.73 0.81
N LEU A 86 -12.31 19.04 1.38
CA LEU A 86 -12.21 20.00 2.48
C LEU A 86 -12.66 21.41 2.04
N GLY A 87 -12.35 21.81 0.80
CA GLY A 87 -12.84 23.06 0.19
C GLY A 87 -14.37 23.11 0.16
N VAL A 88 -15.00 22.02 -0.32
CA VAL A 88 -16.47 21.88 -0.33
C VAL A 88 -17.05 22.02 1.08
N VAL A 89 -16.49 21.31 2.07
CA VAL A 89 -16.96 21.42 3.47
C VAL A 89 -16.74 22.83 4.03
N ARG A 90 -15.66 23.52 3.67
CA ARG A 90 -15.44 24.92 4.07
C ARG A 90 -16.45 25.87 3.45
N ALA A 91 -16.86 25.66 2.20
CA ALA A 91 -17.86 26.44 1.53
C ALA A 91 -19.23 26.39 2.22
N GLN A 92 -19.55 25.26 2.89
CA GLN A 92 -20.81 25.15 3.68
C GLN A 92 -20.88 26.09 4.90
N PHE A 93 -19.76 26.69 5.32
CA PHE A 93 -19.73 27.69 6.39
C PHE A 93 -20.08 29.09 5.88
N LEU A 94 -20.15 29.28 4.57
CA LEU A 94 -20.39 30.57 3.91
C LEU A 94 -21.81 30.61 3.33
N PRO A 95 -22.41 31.80 3.22
CA PRO A 95 -23.67 31.96 2.50
C PRO A 95 -23.52 31.54 1.04
N GLN A 96 -24.54 30.87 0.51
CA GLN A 96 -24.66 30.56 -0.91
C GLN A 96 -25.48 31.63 -1.59
N VAL A 97 -24.97 32.11 -2.73
CA VAL A 97 -25.66 33.11 -3.54
C VAL A 97 -26.06 32.49 -4.87
N GLY A 98 -27.31 32.63 -5.23
CA GLY A 98 -27.84 32.13 -6.49
C GLY A 98 -28.71 33.20 -7.15
N ILE A 99 -29.11 32.99 -8.39
CA ILE A 99 -30.13 33.79 -9.07
C ILE A 99 -31.24 32.85 -9.54
N GLY A 100 -32.47 33.17 -9.21
CA GLY A 100 -33.65 32.44 -9.64
C GLY A 100 -34.48 33.28 -10.62
N VAL A 101 -35.02 32.64 -11.65
CA VAL A 101 -36.04 33.20 -12.51
C VAL A 101 -37.29 32.36 -12.31
N THR A 102 -38.37 32.96 -11.87
CA THR A 102 -39.62 32.27 -11.58
C THR A 102 -40.71 32.78 -12.54
N ALA A 103 -41.45 31.87 -13.11
CA ALA A 103 -42.70 32.12 -13.80
C ALA A 103 -43.72 31.12 -13.25
N GLU A 104 -44.63 31.60 -12.43
CA GLU A 104 -45.62 30.78 -11.71
C GLU A 104 -47.04 31.28 -12.03
N GLY A 105 -47.96 30.34 -12.19
CA GLY A 105 -49.38 30.64 -12.34
C GLY A 105 -50.16 29.84 -11.30
N GLU A 106 -50.84 30.53 -10.40
CA GLU A 106 -51.70 29.94 -9.39
C GLU A 106 -53.17 30.28 -9.67
N TYR A 107 -54.03 29.28 -9.58
CA TYR A 107 -55.49 29.48 -9.66
C TYR A 107 -56.11 29.15 -8.31
N THR A 108 -56.82 30.14 -7.76
CA THR A 108 -57.71 29.90 -6.63
C THR A 108 -59.13 30.39 -6.99
N PRO A 109 -60.21 29.77 -6.45
CA PRO A 109 -61.59 30.19 -6.73
C PRO A 109 -61.87 31.69 -6.39
N GLN A 110 -61.11 32.20 -5.41
CA GLN A 110 -61.28 33.62 -4.92
C GLN A 110 -60.47 34.60 -5.75
N THR A 111 -59.24 34.27 -6.19
CA THR A 111 -58.33 35.19 -6.88
C THR A 111 -58.21 34.95 -8.37
N LYS A 112 -58.89 33.90 -8.91
CA LYS A 112 -58.76 33.44 -10.30
C LYS A 112 -57.30 33.09 -10.60
N ILE A 113 -56.80 33.38 -11.80
CA ILE A 113 -55.42 33.14 -12.18
C ILE A 113 -54.55 34.32 -11.78
N VAL A 114 -53.61 34.09 -10.85
CA VAL A 114 -52.53 35.00 -10.51
C VAL A 114 -51.25 34.51 -11.15
N GLN A 115 -50.61 35.32 -11.96
CA GLN A 115 -49.30 35.01 -12.56
C GLN A 115 -48.22 35.78 -11.78
N THR A 116 -47.12 35.15 -11.49
CA THR A 116 -45.97 35.79 -10.85
C THR A 116 -44.74 35.55 -11.70
N TYR A 117 -44.11 36.62 -12.11
CA TYR A 117 -42.82 36.61 -12.81
C TYR A 117 -41.79 37.31 -11.91
N ALA A 118 -40.68 36.65 -11.64
CA ALA A 118 -39.65 37.24 -10.80
C ALA A 118 -38.25 36.88 -11.31
N VAL A 119 -37.31 37.79 -11.15
CA VAL A 119 -35.87 37.60 -11.31
C VAL A 119 -35.22 38.04 -10.01
N GLU A 120 -34.82 37.10 -9.20
CA GLU A 120 -34.40 37.35 -7.82
C GLU A 120 -33.06 36.68 -7.50
N PRO A 121 -31.98 37.42 -7.27
CA PRO A 121 -30.85 36.93 -6.50
C PRO A 121 -31.34 36.43 -5.14
N SER A 122 -30.81 35.27 -4.75
CA SER A 122 -31.10 34.65 -3.45
C SER A 122 -29.84 34.38 -2.68
N LEU A 123 -29.89 34.57 -1.38
CA LEU A 123 -28.84 34.23 -0.42
C LEU A 123 -29.41 33.19 0.53
N SER A 124 -28.71 32.08 0.71
CA SER A 124 -29.04 31.05 1.69
C SER A 124 -27.85 30.73 2.56
N TRP A 125 -28.03 30.66 3.86
CA TRP A 125 -26.98 30.35 4.80
C TRP A 125 -27.52 29.49 5.94
N GLU A 126 -26.93 28.29 6.11
CA GLU A 126 -27.26 27.41 7.21
C GLU A 126 -26.18 27.50 8.31
N ILE A 127 -26.58 27.85 9.52
CA ILE A 127 -25.72 28.01 10.69
C ILE A 127 -25.93 26.81 11.62
N ALA A 128 -25.00 25.83 11.57
CA ALA A 128 -25.02 24.67 12.43
C ALA A 128 -24.31 24.96 13.77
N LEU A 129 -25.07 25.41 14.77
CA LEU A 129 -24.53 25.81 16.09
C LEU A 129 -23.97 24.63 16.89
N PHE A 130 -24.52 23.42 16.74
CA PHE A 130 -24.21 22.25 17.57
C PHE A 130 -23.10 21.37 17.03
N GLY A 131 -22.16 21.97 16.30
CA GLY A 131 -20.91 21.34 15.92
C GLY A 131 -20.97 20.40 14.71
N GLN A 132 -22.10 20.30 13.99
CA GLN A 132 -22.23 19.46 12.80
C GLN A 132 -21.19 19.82 11.74
N LEU A 133 -21.14 21.07 11.28
CA LEU A 133 -20.16 21.54 10.29
C LEU A 133 -18.72 21.50 10.82
N ARG A 134 -18.53 21.80 12.13
CA ARG A 134 -17.21 21.71 12.75
C ARG A 134 -16.67 20.27 12.72
N ASN A 135 -17.52 19.30 13.01
CA ASN A 135 -17.15 17.87 12.94
C ASN A 135 -16.99 17.41 11.48
N ALA A 136 -17.81 17.88 10.53
CA ALA A 136 -17.60 17.64 9.11
C ALA A 136 -16.21 18.13 8.64
N LYS A 137 -15.80 19.34 9.06
CA LYS A 137 -14.46 19.86 8.78
C LYS A 137 -13.35 19.03 9.42
N ARG A 138 -13.57 18.50 10.65
CA ARG A 138 -12.62 17.59 11.31
C ARG A 138 -12.51 16.26 10.54
N ALA A 139 -13.64 15.70 10.09
CA ALA A 139 -13.67 14.49 9.27
C ALA A 139 -12.91 14.69 7.95
N ALA A 140 -13.16 15.79 7.23
CA ALA A 140 -12.44 16.10 6.00
C ALA A 140 -10.92 16.30 6.20
N ARG A 141 -10.50 16.91 7.33
CA ARG A 141 -9.08 17.02 7.67
C ARG A 141 -8.44 15.67 8.00
N ALA A 142 -9.16 14.81 8.71
CA ALA A 142 -8.70 13.46 9.00
C ALA A 142 -8.57 12.64 7.71
N GLN A 143 -9.49 12.81 6.75
CA GLN A 143 -9.42 12.19 5.43
C GLN A 143 -8.16 12.62 4.66
N ILE A 144 -7.80 13.91 4.66
CA ILE A 144 -6.56 14.36 4.01
C ILE A 144 -5.36 13.66 4.64
N ALA A 145 -5.25 13.66 5.97
CA ALA A 145 -4.15 13.02 6.66
C ALA A 145 -4.09 11.50 6.38
N SER A 146 -5.25 10.82 6.35
CA SER A 146 -5.35 9.41 5.96
C SER A 146 -4.83 9.19 4.54
N SER A 147 -5.26 10.00 3.56
CA SER A 147 -4.82 9.89 2.17
C SER A 147 -3.32 10.19 2.00
N GLU A 148 -2.76 11.13 2.75
CA GLU A 148 -1.32 11.41 2.75
C GLU A 148 -0.51 10.22 3.29
N TRP A 149 -0.97 9.55 4.35
CA TRP A 149 -0.34 8.35 4.86
C TRP A 149 -0.53 7.14 3.93
N ALA A 150 -1.70 7.01 3.30
CA ALA A 150 -1.93 6.01 2.25
C ALA A 150 -0.95 6.18 1.08
N LEU A 151 -0.70 7.41 0.62
CA LEU A 151 0.30 7.70 -0.42
C LEU A 151 1.71 7.24 -0.01
N ARG A 152 2.11 7.49 1.26
CA ARG A 152 3.39 7.00 1.79
C ARG A 152 3.43 5.47 1.81
N GLY A 153 2.32 4.82 2.20
CA GLY A 153 2.18 3.37 2.18
C GLY A 153 2.33 2.77 0.78
N VAL A 154 1.73 3.40 -0.23
CA VAL A 154 1.87 3.00 -1.64
C VAL A 154 3.33 3.12 -2.10
N ARG A 155 4.01 4.24 -1.79
CA ARG A 155 5.43 4.44 -2.13
C ARG A 155 6.33 3.39 -1.48
N LEU A 156 6.13 3.12 -0.18
CA LEU A 156 6.90 2.10 0.54
C LEU A 156 6.67 0.71 -0.03
N SER A 157 5.42 0.36 -0.31
CA SER A 157 5.06 -0.94 -0.89
C SER A 157 5.63 -1.10 -2.29
N LEU A 158 5.58 -0.05 -3.12
CA LEU A 158 6.16 -0.07 -4.46
C LEU A 158 7.68 -0.27 -4.42
N ALA A 159 8.39 0.47 -3.57
CA ALA A 159 9.84 0.31 -3.42
C ALA A 159 10.21 -1.11 -2.98
N ALA A 160 9.45 -1.70 -2.04
CA ALA A 160 9.64 -3.07 -1.60
C ALA A 160 9.32 -4.10 -2.69
N GLU A 161 8.28 -3.87 -3.49
CA GLU A 161 7.89 -4.76 -4.59
C GLU A 161 8.92 -4.73 -5.73
N VAL A 162 9.43 -3.55 -6.09
CA VAL A 162 10.52 -3.40 -7.07
C VAL A 162 11.76 -4.13 -6.59
N ALA A 163 12.17 -3.95 -5.33
CA ALA A 163 13.34 -4.64 -4.77
C ALA A 163 13.15 -6.16 -4.73
N THR A 164 11.98 -6.64 -4.32
CA THR A 164 11.66 -8.08 -4.31
C THR A 164 11.68 -8.67 -5.71
N THR A 165 11.05 -8.01 -6.68
CA THR A 165 11.03 -8.44 -8.09
C THR A 165 12.43 -8.43 -8.69
N TYR A 166 13.26 -7.44 -8.32
CA TYR A 166 14.65 -7.38 -8.76
C TYR A 166 15.48 -8.54 -8.20
N PHE A 167 15.40 -8.86 -6.90
CA PHE A 167 16.12 -10.00 -6.34
C PHE A 167 15.62 -11.35 -6.89
N THR A 168 14.33 -11.47 -7.16
CA THR A 168 13.76 -12.64 -7.88
C THR A 168 14.27 -12.72 -9.33
N LEU A 169 14.46 -11.59 -10.01
CA LEU A 169 15.07 -11.57 -11.33
C LEU A 169 16.52 -12.08 -11.28
N LEU A 170 17.32 -11.61 -10.31
CA LEU A 170 18.70 -12.06 -10.12
C LEU A 170 18.77 -13.55 -9.79
N GLU A 171 17.85 -14.08 -9.00
CA GLU A 171 17.68 -15.51 -8.73
C GLU A 171 17.53 -16.29 -10.05
N TYR A 172 16.54 -15.94 -10.87
CA TYR A 172 16.29 -16.64 -12.12
C TYR A 172 17.40 -16.48 -13.16
N GLU A 173 18.08 -15.33 -13.21
CA GLU A 173 19.27 -15.16 -14.06
C GLU A 173 20.44 -16.07 -13.62
N ARG A 174 20.60 -16.25 -12.29
CA ARG A 174 21.62 -17.16 -11.75
C ARG A 174 21.26 -18.60 -12.01
N ASP A 175 20.01 -18.99 -11.82
CA ASP A 175 19.50 -20.32 -12.12
C ASP A 175 19.69 -20.67 -13.59
N LEU A 176 19.37 -19.74 -14.49
CA LEU A 176 19.60 -19.90 -15.92
C LEU A 176 21.09 -20.12 -16.24
N ALA A 177 21.97 -19.38 -15.58
CA ALA A 177 23.43 -19.56 -15.77
C ALA A 177 23.90 -20.92 -15.28
N ILE A 178 23.42 -21.40 -14.13
CA ILE A 178 23.71 -22.73 -13.59
C ILE A 178 23.17 -23.81 -14.53
N ALA A 179 21.92 -23.69 -14.98
CA ALA A 179 21.30 -24.66 -15.90
C ALA A 179 22.09 -24.78 -17.23
N ARG A 180 22.49 -23.66 -17.82
CA ARG A 180 23.31 -23.64 -19.04
C ARG A 180 24.67 -24.27 -18.82
N ARG A 181 25.35 -23.98 -17.70
CA ARG A 181 26.63 -24.58 -17.35
C ARG A 181 26.50 -26.11 -17.13
N SER A 182 25.48 -26.52 -16.39
CA SER A 182 25.18 -27.94 -16.15
C SER A 182 24.90 -28.68 -17.46
N CYS A 183 24.10 -28.08 -18.37
CA CYS A 183 23.84 -28.65 -19.69
C CYS A 183 25.14 -28.88 -20.51
N THR A 184 26.06 -27.90 -20.50
CA THR A 184 27.34 -28.00 -21.18
C THR A 184 28.18 -29.18 -20.61
N LEU A 185 28.29 -29.26 -19.28
CA LEU A 185 29.04 -30.33 -18.62
C LEU A 185 28.42 -31.72 -18.88
N ARG A 186 27.11 -31.84 -18.90
CA ARG A 186 26.38 -33.07 -19.21
C ARG A 186 26.57 -33.50 -20.66
N ARG A 187 26.57 -32.55 -21.62
CA ARG A 187 26.88 -32.84 -23.02
C ARG A 187 28.30 -33.36 -23.22
N GLU A 188 29.28 -32.75 -22.54
CA GLU A 188 30.67 -33.23 -22.57
C GLU A 188 30.76 -34.64 -22.00
N SER A 189 30.07 -34.93 -20.88
CA SER A 189 30.03 -36.28 -20.31
C SER A 189 29.37 -37.29 -21.25
N ALA A 190 28.23 -36.92 -21.86
CA ALA A 190 27.52 -37.78 -22.82
C ALA A 190 28.38 -38.10 -24.06
N ALA A 191 29.12 -37.10 -24.56
CA ALA A 191 30.02 -37.30 -25.71
C ALA A 191 31.18 -38.28 -25.37
N LEU A 192 31.70 -38.22 -24.13
CA LEU A 192 32.70 -39.16 -23.64
C LEU A 192 32.13 -40.61 -23.58
N ILE A 193 30.92 -40.77 -23.01
CA ILE A 193 30.23 -42.06 -22.92
C ILE A 193 29.90 -42.62 -24.31
N ASP A 194 29.43 -41.81 -25.24
CA ASP A 194 29.20 -42.23 -26.64
C ASP A 194 30.47 -42.75 -27.30
N SER A 195 31.61 -42.07 -27.06
CA SER A 195 32.90 -42.55 -27.54
C SER A 195 33.30 -43.92 -26.89
N MET A 196 33.17 -44.05 -25.57
CA MET A 196 33.46 -45.30 -24.85
C MET A 196 32.55 -46.44 -25.33
N PHE A 197 31.28 -46.19 -25.58
CA PHE A 197 30.34 -47.17 -26.12
C PHE A 197 30.77 -47.66 -27.52
N ARG A 198 31.14 -46.75 -28.41
CA ARG A 198 31.63 -47.12 -29.76
C ARG A 198 32.88 -48.01 -29.75
N TYR A 199 33.75 -47.86 -28.74
CA TYR A 199 34.92 -48.67 -28.55
C TYR A 199 34.70 -49.92 -27.69
N GLY A 200 33.42 -50.19 -27.29
CA GLY A 200 33.05 -51.34 -26.47
C GLY A 200 33.50 -51.26 -25.01
N MET A 201 33.83 -50.05 -24.52
CA MET A 201 34.29 -49.79 -23.15
C MET A 201 33.15 -49.29 -22.22
N SER A 202 31.95 -49.16 -22.72
CA SER A 202 30.74 -48.79 -21.97
C SER A 202 29.55 -49.53 -22.55
N ASP A 203 28.44 -49.63 -21.78
CA ASP A 203 27.22 -50.26 -22.23
C ASP A 203 26.20 -49.24 -22.74
N GLY A 204 25.13 -49.76 -23.40
CA GLY A 204 24.05 -48.90 -23.94
C GLY A 204 23.20 -48.23 -22.87
N VAL A 205 23.13 -48.81 -21.64
CA VAL A 205 22.37 -48.21 -20.55
C VAL A 205 23.01 -46.93 -20.07
N ALA A 206 24.33 -46.94 -19.87
CA ALA A 206 25.10 -45.75 -19.49
C ALA A 206 24.97 -44.64 -20.54
N LEU A 207 24.97 -44.96 -21.83
CA LEU A 207 24.76 -44.01 -22.92
C LEU A 207 23.39 -43.36 -22.86
N GLU A 208 22.33 -44.16 -22.72
CA GLU A 208 20.95 -43.61 -22.64
C GLU A 208 20.72 -42.83 -21.35
N GLN A 209 21.33 -43.20 -20.23
CA GLN A 209 21.32 -42.42 -19.00
C GLN A 209 22.02 -41.07 -19.18
N ALA A 210 23.19 -41.03 -19.84
CA ALA A 210 23.88 -39.78 -20.17
C ALA A 210 23.04 -38.87 -21.06
N ARG A 211 22.40 -39.39 -22.11
CA ARG A 211 21.49 -38.66 -22.96
C ARG A 211 20.26 -38.10 -22.22
N SER A 212 19.67 -38.91 -21.35
CA SER A 212 18.52 -38.49 -20.50
C SER A 212 18.86 -37.29 -19.62
N LEU A 213 20.08 -37.26 -19.03
CA LEU A 213 20.52 -36.09 -18.25
C LEU A 213 20.72 -34.84 -19.09
N VAL A 214 21.22 -35.00 -20.33
CA VAL A 214 21.31 -33.86 -21.26
C VAL A 214 19.91 -33.31 -21.59
N TYR A 215 18.95 -34.17 -21.95
CA TYR A 215 17.59 -33.76 -22.27
C TYR A 215 16.89 -33.08 -21.09
N THR A 216 17.12 -33.57 -19.88
CA THR A 216 16.60 -32.92 -18.65
C THR A 216 17.16 -31.50 -18.51
N ALA A 217 18.50 -31.34 -18.66
CA ALA A 217 19.11 -30.00 -18.56
C ALA A 217 18.69 -29.06 -19.69
N GLU A 218 18.48 -29.61 -20.91
CA GLU A 218 17.95 -28.82 -22.03
C GLU A 218 16.52 -28.37 -21.81
N ALA A 219 15.69 -29.18 -21.15
CA ALA A 219 14.30 -28.83 -20.80
C ALA A 219 14.22 -27.75 -19.70
N ASP A 220 15.18 -27.69 -18.77
CA ASP A 220 15.22 -26.69 -17.71
C ASP A 220 15.53 -25.28 -18.26
N ILE A 221 16.37 -25.15 -19.28
CA ILE A 221 16.79 -23.86 -19.84
C ILE A 221 15.61 -23.00 -20.28
N PRO A 222 14.66 -23.46 -21.13
CA PRO A 222 13.50 -22.66 -21.53
C PRO A 222 12.60 -22.27 -20.37
N GLN A 223 12.56 -23.06 -19.30
CA GLN A 223 11.82 -22.72 -18.08
C GLN A 223 12.38 -21.46 -17.41
N TYR A 224 13.70 -21.42 -17.18
CA TYR A 224 14.33 -20.24 -16.57
C TYR A 224 14.39 -19.04 -17.53
N GLU A 225 14.56 -19.25 -18.83
CA GLU A 225 14.45 -18.16 -19.82
C GLU A 225 13.07 -17.50 -19.79
N ARG A 226 12.02 -18.29 -19.65
CA ARG A 226 10.64 -17.80 -19.50
C ARG A 226 10.50 -17.03 -18.19
N ALA A 227 10.99 -17.57 -17.06
CA ALA A 227 10.93 -16.92 -15.76
C ALA A 227 11.64 -15.56 -15.78
N VAL A 228 12.84 -15.48 -16.30
CA VAL A 228 13.59 -14.22 -16.47
C VAL A 228 12.78 -13.19 -17.28
N LYS A 229 12.25 -13.60 -18.45
CA LYS A 229 11.48 -12.70 -19.31
C LYS A 229 10.21 -12.21 -18.64
N GLN A 230 9.46 -13.10 -17.99
CA GLN A 230 8.22 -12.74 -17.31
C GLN A 230 8.47 -11.81 -16.11
N THR A 231 9.53 -12.06 -15.33
CA THR A 231 9.88 -11.19 -14.20
C THR A 231 10.34 -9.80 -14.66
N ARG A 232 11.06 -9.71 -15.78
CA ARG A 232 11.40 -8.41 -16.41
C ARG A 232 10.16 -7.64 -16.84
N LEU A 233 9.20 -8.29 -17.50
CA LEU A 233 7.94 -7.66 -17.88
C LEU A 233 7.16 -7.16 -16.64
N SER A 234 7.19 -7.91 -15.54
CA SER A 234 6.60 -7.45 -14.27
C SER A 234 7.32 -6.21 -13.74
N LEU A 235 8.64 -6.18 -13.85
CA LEU A 235 9.43 -5.02 -13.44
C LEU A 235 9.11 -3.78 -14.31
N ASP A 236 8.97 -3.92 -15.63
CA ASP A 236 8.58 -2.82 -16.53
C ASP A 236 7.24 -2.19 -16.12
N ILE A 237 6.26 -3.02 -15.73
CA ILE A 237 4.96 -2.55 -15.21
C ILE A 237 5.15 -1.73 -13.94
N LEU A 238 5.97 -2.21 -12.99
CA LEU A 238 6.26 -1.49 -11.74
C LEU A 238 6.96 -0.16 -12.01
N LEU A 239 7.81 -0.11 -13.03
CA LEU A 239 8.47 1.12 -13.50
C LEU A 239 7.52 2.09 -14.21
N GLY A 240 6.28 1.67 -14.52
CA GLY A 240 5.31 2.46 -15.28
C GLY A 240 5.66 2.59 -16.77
N GLU A 241 6.46 1.67 -17.29
CA GLU A 241 6.99 1.66 -18.65
C GLU A 241 6.31 0.60 -19.53
N THR A 242 6.33 0.82 -20.82
CA THR A 242 5.92 -0.21 -21.78
C THR A 242 7.01 -1.27 -21.89
N PRO A 243 6.64 -2.55 -22.10
CA PRO A 243 7.61 -3.62 -22.28
C PRO A 243 8.67 -3.26 -23.33
N GLN A 244 9.92 -3.25 -22.93
CA GLN A 244 11.05 -2.96 -23.81
C GLN A 244 11.94 -4.19 -23.94
N ALA A 245 12.67 -4.29 -25.07
CA ALA A 245 13.73 -5.29 -25.20
C ALA A 245 14.85 -4.94 -24.21
N ALA A 246 15.00 -5.75 -23.18
CA ALA A 246 15.82 -5.43 -22.02
C ALA A 246 17.30 -5.33 -22.37
N ASP A 247 17.91 -4.22 -21.99
CA ASP A 247 19.34 -4.18 -21.73
C ASP A 247 19.67 -5.07 -20.52
N SER A 248 20.72 -5.86 -20.64
CA SER A 248 21.14 -6.82 -19.62
C SER A 248 21.44 -6.12 -18.29
N THR A 249 20.74 -6.49 -17.22
CA THR A 249 21.02 -6.08 -15.83
C THR A 249 22.33 -6.67 -15.29
N GLY A 250 23.31 -6.86 -16.12
CA GLY A 250 24.54 -7.67 -15.94
C GLY A 250 25.44 -7.40 -14.73
N SER A 251 25.11 -6.50 -13.81
CA SER A 251 25.93 -6.23 -12.61
C SER A 251 25.42 -6.89 -11.34
N GLY A 252 24.16 -7.27 -11.27
CA GLY A 252 23.53 -7.81 -10.04
C GLY A 252 23.93 -9.25 -9.68
N LEU A 253 24.43 -10.04 -10.63
CA LEU A 253 24.87 -11.42 -10.38
C LEU A 253 26.00 -11.54 -9.34
N ARG A 254 26.77 -10.50 -9.10
CA ARG A 254 27.79 -10.46 -8.07
C ARG A 254 27.22 -10.28 -6.65
N LEU A 255 26.08 -9.61 -6.51
CA LEU A 255 25.47 -9.35 -5.19
C LEU A 255 25.05 -10.64 -4.49
N LEU A 256 24.48 -11.59 -5.22
CA LEU A 256 24.04 -12.88 -4.65
C LEU A 256 25.22 -13.80 -4.22
N ALA A 257 26.45 -13.51 -4.67
CA ALA A 257 27.60 -14.36 -4.39
C ALA A 257 28.48 -13.87 -3.23
N ASP A 258 28.58 -12.56 -2.97
CA ASP A 258 29.69 -11.99 -2.21
C ASP A 258 29.32 -11.11 -0.99
N ARG A 259 28.05 -10.79 -0.73
CA ARG A 259 27.70 -9.87 0.37
C ARG A 259 26.46 -10.33 1.14
N HIS A 260 26.60 -10.42 2.45
CA HIS A 260 25.45 -10.37 3.35
C HIS A 260 24.94 -8.91 3.43
N PRO A 261 23.62 -8.67 3.36
CA PRO A 261 23.07 -7.36 3.63
C PRO A 261 23.53 -6.84 4.99
N ALA A 262 23.77 -5.53 5.11
CA ALA A 262 24.14 -4.93 6.39
C ALA A 262 23.03 -5.15 7.43
N ASP A 263 23.42 -5.33 8.70
CA ASP A 263 22.44 -5.47 9.78
C ASP A 263 21.60 -4.20 9.92
N ILE A 264 20.27 -4.39 9.88
CA ILE A 264 19.29 -3.30 9.96
C ILE A 264 18.92 -3.08 11.42
N PRO A 265 19.00 -1.84 11.94
CA PRO A 265 18.54 -1.55 13.29
C PRO A 265 17.02 -1.68 13.38
N VAL A 266 16.53 -2.49 14.31
CA VAL A 266 15.09 -2.79 14.44
C VAL A 266 14.32 -1.80 15.31
N GLY A 267 15.00 -0.95 16.10
CA GLY A 267 14.36 0.03 16.98
C GLY A 267 13.47 -0.58 18.06
N LEU A 268 12.51 0.19 18.56
CA LEU A 268 11.54 -0.22 19.58
C LEU A 268 10.14 -0.45 18.96
N PRO A 269 9.37 -1.44 19.45
CA PRO A 269 8.01 -1.69 18.95
C PRO A 269 7.09 -0.46 19.06
N SER A 270 7.25 0.38 20.09
CA SER A 270 6.47 1.60 20.28
C SER A 270 6.67 2.66 19.18
N GLU A 271 7.79 2.62 18.47
CA GLU A 271 8.09 3.55 17.38
C GLU A 271 7.31 3.22 16.11
N LEU A 272 6.98 1.94 15.88
CA LEU A 272 6.15 1.51 14.74
C LEU A 272 4.83 2.24 14.68
N LEU A 273 4.22 2.51 15.86
CA LEU A 273 2.93 3.21 15.94
C LEU A 273 2.96 4.62 15.34
N LYS A 274 4.14 5.21 15.18
CA LYS A 274 4.33 6.55 14.61
C LYS A 274 4.96 6.52 13.22
N ARG A 275 5.65 5.42 12.88
CA ARG A 275 6.44 5.30 11.64
C ARG A 275 5.68 4.58 10.52
N ARG A 276 4.95 3.53 10.83
CA ARG A 276 4.25 2.73 9.79
C ARG A 276 3.09 3.50 9.17
N PRO A 277 3.08 3.62 7.83
CA PRO A 277 2.03 4.36 7.12
C PRO A 277 0.64 3.77 7.30
N ASP A 278 0.51 2.44 7.27
CA ASP A 278 -0.75 1.72 7.43
C ASP A 278 -1.38 1.92 8.82
N ILE A 279 -0.55 1.95 9.88
CA ILE A 279 -1.02 2.25 11.24
C ILE A 279 -1.52 3.70 11.32
N MET A 280 -0.77 4.64 10.74
CA MET A 280 -1.15 6.05 10.75
C MET A 280 -2.39 6.31 9.89
N GLU A 281 -2.51 5.66 8.74
CA GLU A 281 -3.71 5.68 7.91
C GLU A 281 -4.93 5.18 8.70
N ALA A 282 -4.84 3.99 9.30
CA ALA A 282 -5.92 3.41 10.11
C ALA A 282 -6.31 4.31 11.29
N ARG A 283 -5.33 4.96 11.93
CA ARG A 283 -5.55 5.95 12.99
C ARG A 283 -6.38 7.14 12.49
N TYR A 284 -6.03 7.70 11.34
CA TYR A 284 -6.76 8.84 10.79
C TYR A 284 -8.13 8.45 10.25
N ASN A 285 -8.31 7.23 9.74
CA ASN A 285 -9.61 6.66 9.39
C ASN A 285 -10.52 6.53 10.62
N MET A 286 -9.98 6.10 11.75
CA MET A 286 -10.69 6.07 13.02
C MET A 286 -11.09 7.48 13.48
N LEU A 287 -10.20 8.47 13.39
CA LEU A 287 -10.50 9.88 13.73
C LEU A 287 -11.57 10.48 12.81
N GLN A 288 -11.56 10.13 11.53
CA GLN A 288 -12.61 10.50 10.57
C GLN A 288 -13.97 9.91 10.98
N ALA A 289 -14.02 8.62 11.30
CA ALA A 289 -15.24 7.96 11.75
C ALA A 289 -15.79 8.57 13.06
N ALA A 290 -14.91 8.90 14.00
CA ALA A 290 -15.26 9.61 15.23
C ALA A 290 -15.88 11.00 14.94
N ALA A 291 -15.29 11.75 14.00
CA ALA A 291 -15.82 13.04 13.60
C ALA A 291 -17.19 12.90 12.88
N ASN A 292 -17.36 11.88 12.05
CA ASN A 292 -18.63 11.57 11.39
C ASN A 292 -19.74 11.19 12.39
N ALA A 293 -19.41 10.48 13.47
CA ALA A 293 -20.35 10.25 14.57
C ALA A 293 -20.77 11.58 15.25
N GLY A 294 -19.84 12.54 15.37
CA GLY A 294 -20.14 13.91 15.82
C GLY A 294 -21.04 14.67 14.85
N VAL A 295 -20.91 14.48 13.53
CA VAL A 295 -21.84 15.05 12.52
C VAL A 295 -23.25 14.49 12.70
N ALA A 296 -23.37 13.15 12.78
CA ALA A 296 -24.67 12.50 12.98
C ALA A 296 -25.36 12.91 14.28
N ARG A 297 -24.59 13.09 15.35
CA ARG A 297 -25.10 13.65 16.64
C ARG A 297 -25.55 15.09 16.46
N GLY A 298 -24.78 15.94 15.78
CA GLY A 298 -25.11 17.34 15.51
C GLY A 298 -26.44 17.51 14.78
N ALA A 299 -26.78 16.62 13.87
CA ALA A 299 -28.03 16.62 13.12
C ALA A 299 -29.30 16.40 13.95
N ARG A 300 -29.17 16.03 15.25
CA ARG A 300 -30.29 15.91 16.19
C ARG A 300 -30.69 17.23 16.85
N PHE A 301 -29.87 18.23 16.73
CA PHE A 301 -30.04 19.54 17.38
C PHE A 301 -30.60 20.54 16.40
N PRO A 302 -31.13 21.71 16.90
CA PRO A 302 -31.66 22.75 16.03
C PRO A 302 -30.66 23.28 15.00
N SER A 303 -31.11 23.57 13.79
CA SER A 303 -30.37 24.33 12.81
C SER A 303 -31.03 25.71 12.58
N ILE A 304 -30.23 26.73 12.27
CA ILE A 304 -30.69 28.06 11.90
C ILE A 304 -30.43 28.21 10.40
N ALA A 305 -31.46 28.51 9.65
CA ALA A 305 -31.33 28.88 8.24
C ALA A 305 -31.72 30.36 8.07
N LEU A 306 -30.85 31.08 7.38
CA LEU A 306 -31.08 32.47 6.95
C LEU A 306 -31.22 32.46 5.43
N THR A 307 -32.35 32.98 4.94
CA THR A 307 -32.58 33.18 3.51
C THR A 307 -32.92 34.62 3.26
N ALA A 308 -32.43 35.18 2.18
CA ALA A 308 -32.81 36.49 1.71
C ALA A 308 -32.94 36.44 0.19
N LYS A 309 -33.94 37.10 -0.34
CA LYS A 309 -34.15 37.28 -1.77
C LYS A 309 -34.41 38.77 -2.03
N GLY A 310 -33.98 39.24 -3.17
CA GLY A 310 -34.27 40.63 -3.55
C GLY A 310 -34.04 40.80 -5.04
N GLY A 311 -35.00 41.40 -5.71
CA GLY A 311 -34.93 41.51 -7.17
C GLY A 311 -36.14 42.25 -7.73
N ILE A 312 -36.55 41.88 -8.93
CA ILE A 312 -37.74 42.42 -9.60
C ILE A 312 -38.83 41.35 -9.67
N ALA A 313 -40.03 41.70 -9.25
CA ALA A 313 -41.18 40.79 -9.30
C ALA A 313 -42.42 41.53 -9.78
N SER A 314 -43.28 40.89 -10.58
CA SER A 314 -44.52 41.47 -11.10
C SER A 314 -45.52 40.37 -11.49
N ASN A 315 -46.80 40.75 -11.50
CA ASN A 315 -47.88 39.87 -11.96
C ASN A 315 -48.02 39.83 -13.50
N SER A 316 -47.15 40.51 -14.24
CA SER A 316 -47.08 40.47 -15.69
C SER A 316 -45.66 40.68 -16.19
N ILE A 317 -45.33 40.12 -17.35
CA ILE A 317 -43.99 40.26 -17.94
C ILE A 317 -43.66 41.75 -18.20
N LYS A 318 -44.64 42.54 -18.67
CA LYS A 318 -44.47 43.98 -18.88
C LYS A 318 -44.22 44.73 -17.57
N GLY A 319 -44.79 44.27 -16.46
CA GLY A 319 -44.63 44.88 -15.15
C GLY A 319 -43.20 44.73 -14.58
N LEU A 320 -42.39 43.78 -15.06
CA LEU A 320 -40.97 43.65 -14.68
C LEU A 320 -40.12 44.86 -15.08
N THR A 321 -40.53 45.59 -16.12
CA THR A 321 -39.86 46.81 -16.59
C THR A 321 -40.58 48.11 -16.14
N ALA A 322 -41.51 47.99 -15.21
CA ALA A 322 -42.23 49.12 -14.67
C ALA A 322 -41.37 50.02 -13.75
N ALA A 323 -41.88 51.23 -13.40
CA ALA A 323 -41.11 52.21 -12.64
C ALA A 323 -40.67 51.76 -11.22
N ASN A 324 -41.27 50.68 -10.62
CA ASN A 324 -40.90 50.19 -9.30
C ASN A 324 -41.27 48.71 -9.12
N PRO A 325 -40.57 47.79 -9.81
CA PRO A 325 -40.79 46.34 -9.69
C PRO A 325 -40.01 45.67 -8.54
N TRP A 326 -39.35 46.45 -7.70
CA TRP A 326 -38.44 45.92 -6.66
C TRP A 326 -39.22 45.24 -5.54
N ALA A 327 -38.83 44.01 -5.26
CA ALA A 327 -39.31 43.22 -4.15
C ALA A 327 -38.14 42.61 -3.39
N TRP A 328 -38.24 42.45 -2.10
CA TRP A 328 -37.29 41.73 -1.28
C TRP A 328 -37.98 41.01 -0.13
N ASP A 329 -37.43 39.88 0.27
CA ASP A 329 -37.83 39.20 1.48
C ASP A 329 -36.59 38.67 2.22
N ALA A 330 -36.65 38.58 3.55
CA ALA A 330 -35.63 38.00 4.39
C ALA A 330 -36.29 37.16 5.49
N LEU A 331 -35.88 35.93 5.59
CA LEU A 331 -36.43 34.96 6.53
C LEU A 331 -35.29 34.31 7.37
N GLY A 332 -35.44 34.39 8.69
CA GLY A 332 -34.66 33.60 9.64
C GLY A 332 -35.53 32.46 10.19
N SER A 333 -35.12 31.22 10.02
CA SER A 333 -35.85 30.07 10.54
C SER A 333 -34.98 29.27 11.48
N LEU A 334 -35.56 28.79 12.60
CA LEU A 334 -34.99 27.83 13.54
C LEU A 334 -35.80 26.54 13.42
N THR A 335 -35.15 25.51 12.96
CA THR A 335 -35.82 24.21 12.76
C THR A 335 -35.24 23.17 13.73
N GLN A 336 -36.09 22.55 14.55
CA GLN A 336 -35.76 21.46 15.44
C GLN A 336 -36.63 20.25 15.11
N PRO A 337 -36.05 19.12 14.68
CA PRO A 337 -36.78 17.86 14.55
C PRO A 337 -37.19 17.34 15.92
N LEU A 338 -38.49 17.36 16.24
CA LEU A 338 -38.99 16.84 17.51
C LEU A 338 -39.26 15.35 17.45
N PHE A 339 -39.81 14.89 16.32
CA PHE A 339 -40.16 13.48 16.14
C PHE A 339 -39.83 13.01 14.73
N ALA A 340 -38.94 12.04 14.60
CA ALA A 340 -38.50 11.47 13.32
C ALA A 340 -38.46 9.91 13.39
N PHE A 341 -39.36 9.32 14.14
CA PHE A 341 -39.50 7.85 14.28
C PHE A 341 -38.16 7.13 14.58
N GLY A 342 -37.28 7.77 15.35
CA GLY A 342 -35.98 7.22 15.71
C GLY A 342 -34.89 7.34 14.64
N LYS A 343 -35.16 7.90 13.45
CA LYS A 343 -34.22 8.02 12.33
C LYS A 343 -32.89 8.66 12.76
N LEU A 344 -32.92 9.82 13.39
CA LEU A 344 -31.71 10.56 13.77
C LEU A 344 -30.91 9.83 14.85
N ARG A 345 -31.57 9.23 15.83
CA ARG A 345 -30.90 8.43 16.85
C ARG A 345 -30.25 7.19 16.25
N ARG A 346 -30.94 6.47 15.38
CA ARG A 346 -30.38 5.29 14.69
C ARG A 346 -29.21 5.66 13.78
N SER A 347 -29.25 6.82 13.12
CA SER A 347 -28.14 7.33 12.32
C SER A 347 -26.91 7.62 13.18
N GLU A 348 -27.07 8.23 14.37
CA GLU A 348 -25.98 8.41 15.32
C GLU A 348 -25.41 7.08 15.80
N LEU A 349 -26.27 6.12 16.21
CA LEU A 349 -25.81 4.80 16.65
C LEU A 349 -25.06 4.07 15.52
N ALA A 350 -25.56 4.11 14.29
CA ALA A 350 -24.87 3.54 13.14
C ALA A 350 -23.50 4.19 12.88
N ALA A 351 -23.37 5.48 13.08
CA ALA A 351 -22.10 6.19 12.96
C ALA A 351 -21.13 5.83 14.12
N MET A 352 -21.65 5.59 15.33
CA MET A 352 -20.85 5.09 16.44
C MET A 352 -20.32 3.68 16.19
N GLU A 353 -21.14 2.78 15.61
CA GLU A 353 -20.68 1.45 15.22
C GLU A 353 -19.59 1.50 14.13
N ARG A 354 -19.67 2.44 13.18
CA ARG A 354 -18.59 2.66 12.21
C ARG A 354 -17.29 3.11 12.88
N TYR A 355 -17.38 3.94 13.94
CA TYR A 355 -16.22 4.27 14.76
C TYR A 355 -15.64 3.03 15.45
N THR A 356 -16.49 2.19 16.04
CA THR A 356 -16.08 0.93 16.69
C THR A 356 -15.38 0.00 15.69
N GLN A 357 -15.93 -0.14 14.47
CA GLN A 357 -15.29 -0.90 13.40
C GLN A 357 -13.91 -0.35 13.04
N ALA A 358 -13.80 0.97 12.86
CA ALA A 358 -12.53 1.62 12.55
C ALA A 358 -11.51 1.48 13.68
N ALA A 359 -11.95 1.52 14.95
CA ALA A 359 -11.10 1.29 16.12
C ALA A 359 -10.57 -0.15 16.15
N LYS A 360 -11.41 -1.14 15.86
CA LYS A 360 -10.99 -2.55 15.78
C LYS A 360 -10.07 -2.82 14.59
N SER A 361 -10.31 -2.15 13.47
CA SER A 361 -9.40 -2.21 12.32
C SER A 361 -8.02 -1.63 12.64
N TYR A 362 -7.96 -0.52 13.39
CA TYR A 362 -6.69 0.04 13.87
C TYR A 362 -5.94 -0.94 14.79
N GLU A 363 -6.63 -1.54 15.78
CA GLU A 363 -6.04 -2.56 16.66
C GLU A 363 -5.46 -3.74 15.85
N GLN A 364 -6.23 -4.25 14.88
CA GLN A 364 -5.79 -5.35 14.01
C GLN A 364 -4.57 -4.97 13.18
N THR A 365 -4.53 -3.75 12.62
CA THR A 365 -3.38 -3.26 11.85
C THR A 365 -2.12 -3.22 12.72
N VAL A 366 -2.24 -2.77 13.98
CA VAL A 366 -1.10 -2.74 14.91
C VAL A 366 -0.61 -4.16 15.23
N LEU A 367 -1.51 -5.11 15.49
CA LEU A 367 -1.13 -6.52 15.75
C LEU A 367 -0.43 -7.14 14.53
N THR A 368 -0.96 -6.89 13.33
CA THR A 368 -0.34 -7.36 12.08
C THR A 368 1.05 -6.76 11.90
N ALA A 369 1.20 -5.47 12.24
CA ALA A 369 2.48 -4.78 12.14
C ALA A 369 3.57 -5.40 13.02
N PHE A 370 3.26 -5.76 14.26
CA PHE A 370 4.21 -6.46 15.13
C PHE A 370 4.54 -7.85 14.59
N ALA A 371 3.53 -8.59 14.14
CA ALA A 371 3.74 -9.91 13.54
C ALA A 371 4.62 -9.87 12.28
N ASP A 372 4.49 -8.85 11.44
CA ASP A 372 5.30 -8.69 10.23
C ASP A 372 6.79 -8.50 10.55
N VAL A 373 7.11 -7.68 11.58
CA VAL A 373 8.49 -7.51 12.02
C VAL A 373 9.05 -8.81 12.58
N GLU A 374 8.31 -9.48 13.47
CA GLU A 374 8.75 -10.76 14.06
C GLU A 374 8.99 -11.83 12.98
N LYS A 375 8.08 -11.96 12.01
CA LYS A 375 8.27 -12.89 10.88
C LYS A 375 9.54 -12.59 10.10
N ALA A 376 9.81 -11.31 9.82
CA ALA A 376 11.01 -10.93 9.09
C ALA A 376 12.29 -11.22 9.88
N LEU A 377 12.30 -10.97 11.19
CA LEU A 377 13.44 -11.27 12.07
C LEU A 377 13.75 -12.76 12.12
N VAL A 378 12.72 -13.60 12.33
CA VAL A 378 12.87 -15.07 12.31
C VAL A 378 13.42 -15.54 10.95
N ALA A 379 12.84 -15.03 9.85
CA ALA A 379 13.25 -15.42 8.52
C ALA A 379 14.71 -15.04 8.25
N ILE A 380 15.14 -13.82 8.57
CA ILE A 380 16.54 -13.39 8.37
C ILE A 380 17.50 -14.27 9.16
N ALA A 381 17.22 -14.53 10.45
CA ALA A 381 18.09 -15.35 11.28
C ALA A 381 18.22 -16.80 10.76
N THR A 382 17.08 -17.40 10.36
CA THR A 382 17.04 -18.78 9.87
C THR A 382 17.65 -18.92 8.48
N TYR A 383 17.37 -18.01 7.54
CA TYR A 383 17.96 -18.04 6.21
C TYR A 383 19.48 -17.78 6.23
N ARG A 384 19.98 -16.94 7.16
CA ARG A 384 21.43 -16.76 7.34
C ARG A 384 22.11 -18.08 7.67
N THR A 385 21.61 -18.79 8.69
CA THR A 385 22.16 -20.10 9.09
C THR A 385 22.02 -21.15 7.97
N GLN A 386 20.87 -21.16 7.28
CA GLN A 386 20.61 -22.06 6.17
C GLN A 386 21.58 -21.80 4.99
N ALA A 387 21.82 -20.52 4.65
CA ALA A 387 22.74 -20.14 3.58
C ALA A 387 24.19 -20.61 3.87
N GLU A 388 24.67 -20.46 5.12
CA GLU A 388 25.97 -20.95 5.53
C GLU A 388 26.11 -22.48 5.32
N ARG A 389 25.13 -23.26 5.78
CA ARG A 389 25.13 -24.72 5.63
C ARG A 389 24.96 -25.17 4.18
N SER A 390 24.13 -24.48 3.42
CA SER A 390 23.96 -24.78 1.99
C SER A 390 25.20 -24.45 1.17
N CYS A 391 25.96 -23.43 1.55
CA CYS A 391 27.25 -23.12 0.94
C CYS A 391 28.27 -24.26 1.19
N GLU A 392 28.36 -24.75 2.43
CA GLU A 392 29.22 -25.92 2.77
C GLU A 392 28.79 -27.16 1.97
N LEU A 393 27.48 -27.40 1.81
CA LEU A 393 26.92 -28.49 1.02
C LEU A 393 27.31 -28.39 -0.47
N VAL A 394 27.18 -27.21 -1.08
CA VAL A 394 27.58 -26.98 -2.47
C VAL A 394 29.09 -27.28 -2.66
N VAL A 395 29.94 -26.78 -1.77
CA VAL A 395 31.38 -27.05 -1.82
C VAL A 395 31.69 -28.54 -1.71
N SER A 396 30.97 -29.26 -0.83
CA SER A 396 31.12 -30.70 -0.69
C SER A 396 30.67 -31.45 -1.94
N ASN A 397 29.51 -31.13 -2.48
CA ASN A 397 28.96 -31.75 -3.68
C ASN A 397 29.82 -31.46 -4.94
N ASP A 398 30.42 -30.28 -5.05
CA ASP A 398 31.36 -29.96 -6.13
C ASP A 398 32.61 -30.81 -6.08
N ARG A 399 33.18 -31.03 -4.87
CA ARG A 399 34.29 -31.94 -4.67
C ARG A 399 33.91 -33.37 -5.01
N ILE A 400 32.75 -33.87 -4.55
CA ILE A 400 32.25 -35.20 -4.85
C ILE A 400 32.10 -35.37 -6.36
N ALA A 401 31.45 -34.45 -7.07
CA ALA A 401 31.28 -34.52 -8.52
C ALA A 401 32.63 -34.58 -9.27
N THR A 402 33.61 -33.77 -8.84
CA THR A 402 34.94 -33.75 -9.44
C THR A 402 35.70 -35.05 -9.20
N MET A 403 35.66 -35.57 -7.97
CA MET A 403 36.34 -36.81 -7.60
C MET A 403 35.72 -38.02 -8.30
N THR A 404 34.40 -38.14 -8.29
CA THR A 404 33.66 -39.24 -8.91
C THR A 404 33.90 -39.27 -10.42
N GLN A 405 33.90 -38.11 -11.08
CA GLN A 405 34.23 -38.02 -12.50
C GLN A 405 35.67 -38.49 -12.81
N THR A 406 36.62 -38.17 -11.92
CA THR A 406 38.02 -38.62 -12.05
C THR A 406 38.13 -40.12 -11.88
N LEU A 407 37.47 -40.70 -10.87
CA LEU A 407 37.45 -42.14 -10.62
C LEU A 407 36.81 -42.91 -11.79
N TYR A 408 35.69 -42.40 -12.32
CA TYR A 408 35.05 -42.98 -13.49
C TYR A 408 36.00 -43.02 -14.71
N ARG A 409 36.67 -41.90 -15.01
CA ARG A 409 37.67 -41.86 -16.10
C ARG A 409 38.81 -42.82 -15.93
N SER A 410 39.14 -43.20 -14.69
CA SER A 410 40.17 -44.16 -14.32
C SER A 410 39.67 -45.63 -14.27
N GLY A 411 38.36 -45.85 -14.53
CA GLY A 411 37.73 -47.18 -14.47
C GLY A 411 37.52 -47.70 -13.03
N LEU A 412 37.54 -46.82 -12.03
CA LEU A 412 37.44 -47.17 -10.60
C LEU A 412 36.05 -46.87 -9.99
N SER A 413 35.09 -46.40 -10.75
CA SER A 413 33.71 -46.08 -10.33
C SER A 413 32.76 -46.31 -11.49
N ASP A 414 31.49 -46.56 -11.17
CA ASP A 414 30.41 -46.69 -12.14
C ASP A 414 29.90 -45.32 -12.61
N TYR A 415 29.29 -45.27 -13.81
CA TYR A 415 28.72 -44.05 -14.33
C TYR A 415 27.53 -43.55 -13.50
N LEU A 416 26.81 -44.43 -12.82
CA LEU A 416 25.72 -44.08 -11.93
C LEU A 416 26.18 -43.13 -10.81
N ASP A 417 27.37 -43.34 -10.24
CA ASP A 417 27.94 -42.47 -9.22
C ASP A 417 28.17 -41.05 -9.76
N VAL A 418 28.60 -40.91 -11.03
CA VAL A 418 28.77 -39.62 -11.69
C VAL A 418 27.44 -38.92 -11.87
N ILE A 419 26.39 -39.66 -12.28
CA ILE A 419 25.02 -39.12 -12.42
C ILE A 419 24.53 -38.55 -11.10
N ASP A 420 24.62 -39.33 -10.03
CA ASP A 420 24.10 -38.94 -8.72
C ASP A 420 24.87 -37.74 -8.13
N ALA A 421 26.19 -37.70 -8.31
CA ALA A 421 27.02 -36.58 -7.90
C ALA A 421 26.68 -35.30 -8.68
N GLN A 422 26.49 -35.37 -10.01
CA GLN A 422 26.12 -34.25 -10.84
C GLN A 422 24.69 -33.72 -10.50
N ARG A 423 23.73 -34.62 -10.23
CA ARG A 423 22.37 -34.24 -9.79
C ARG A 423 22.41 -33.52 -8.45
N SER A 424 23.14 -34.07 -7.47
CA SER A 424 23.26 -33.50 -6.13
C SER A 424 23.91 -32.11 -6.16
N LEU A 425 24.97 -31.96 -6.98
CA LEU A 425 25.60 -30.64 -7.17
C LEU A 425 24.62 -29.61 -7.80
N TYR A 426 23.95 -30.01 -8.88
CA TYR A 426 22.99 -29.13 -9.54
C TYR A 426 21.87 -28.69 -8.59
N GLN A 427 21.24 -29.62 -7.87
CA GLN A 427 20.18 -29.32 -6.91
C GLN A 427 20.67 -28.43 -5.77
N SER A 428 21.83 -28.71 -5.18
CA SER A 428 22.38 -27.89 -4.10
C SER A 428 22.75 -26.46 -4.55
N GLN A 429 23.22 -26.30 -5.80
CA GLN A 429 23.48 -24.96 -6.35
C GLN A 429 22.20 -24.15 -6.54
N MET A 430 21.12 -24.75 -7.10
CA MET A 430 19.83 -24.09 -7.26
C MET A 430 19.21 -23.71 -5.92
N GLU A 431 19.26 -24.63 -4.94
CA GLU A 431 18.74 -24.37 -3.60
C GLU A 431 19.50 -23.23 -2.90
N LEU A 432 20.83 -23.17 -3.03
CA LEU A 432 21.62 -22.08 -2.46
C LEU A 432 21.22 -20.72 -3.06
N VAL A 433 21.01 -20.65 -4.37
CA VAL A 433 20.57 -19.42 -5.04
C VAL A 433 19.23 -18.95 -4.50
N ASN A 434 18.26 -19.87 -4.37
CA ASN A 434 16.96 -19.57 -3.79
C ASN A 434 17.09 -19.06 -2.34
N ILE A 435 17.84 -19.76 -1.48
CA ILE A 435 18.04 -19.38 -0.07
C ILE A 435 18.64 -17.97 0.03
N VAL A 436 19.64 -17.66 -0.78
CA VAL A 436 20.27 -16.32 -0.78
C VAL A 436 19.30 -15.25 -1.27
N ALA A 437 18.54 -15.51 -2.34
CA ALA A 437 17.53 -14.59 -2.83
C ALA A 437 16.45 -14.32 -1.75
N GLN A 438 15.96 -15.38 -1.09
CA GLN A 438 14.99 -15.26 0.02
C GLN A 438 15.57 -14.48 1.20
N GLN A 439 16.86 -14.59 1.49
CA GLN A 439 17.52 -13.77 2.50
C GLN A 439 17.39 -12.28 2.16
N TYR A 440 17.74 -11.85 0.94
CA TYR A 440 17.60 -10.46 0.49
C TYR A 440 16.15 -9.97 0.53
N ILE A 441 15.21 -10.79 0.05
CA ILE A 441 13.77 -10.48 0.07
C ILE A 441 13.28 -10.27 1.51
N ASN A 442 13.74 -11.05 2.48
CA ASN A 442 13.35 -10.89 3.87
C ASN A 442 13.96 -9.62 4.52
N TYR A 443 15.14 -9.18 4.08
CA TYR A 443 15.64 -7.85 4.47
C TYR A 443 14.76 -6.72 3.91
N VAL A 444 14.30 -6.83 2.66
CA VAL A 444 13.31 -5.88 2.08
C VAL A 444 12.02 -5.89 2.90
N ASN A 445 11.53 -7.08 3.26
CA ASN A 445 10.32 -7.23 4.09
C ASN A 445 10.51 -6.60 5.47
N LEU A 446 11.68 -6.73 6.09
CA LEU A 446 12.00 -6.08 7.36
C LEU A 446 11.97 -4.55 7.21
N CYS A 447 12.60 -3.98 6.18
CA CYS A 447 12.55 -2.54 5.92
C CYS A 447 11.12 -2.04 5.75
N LYS A 448 10.29 -2.77 4.99
CA LYS A 448 8.86 -2.48 4.82
C LYS A 448 8.10 -2.58 6.14
N ALA A 449 8.34 -3.63 6.93
CA ALA A 449 7.67 -3.86 8.21
C ALA A 449 8.03 -2.81 9.26
N LEU A 450 9.25 -2.29 9.24
CA LEU A 450 9.69 -1.17 10.10
C LEU A 450 9.13 0.19 9.65
N GLY A 451 8.44 0.25 8.52
CA GLY A 451 7.77 1.43 8.01
C GLY A 451 8.59 2.27 7.04
N GLY A 452 9.79 1.82 6.66
CA GLY A 452 10.72 2.63 5.87
C GLY A 452 11.20 3.90 6.59
N GLY A 453 11.98 4.76 5.92
CA GLY A 453 12.34 6.08 6.40
C GLY A 453 11.44 7.15 5.77
N TRP A 454 11.13 8.20 6.51
CA TRP A 454 10.37 9.38 6.06
C TRP A 454 11.20 10.63 6.24
#